data_fd1e9fef849bd3ae72be327055bd3d01
#
_entry.id   fd1e9fef849bd3ae72be327055bd3d01
#
_cell.length_a   1.000
_cell.length_b   1.000
_cell.length_c   1.000
_cell.angle_alpha   90.00
_cell.angle_beta   90.00
_cell.angle_gamma   90.00
#
_symmetry.space_group_name_H-M   'P 1'
#
loop_
_entity.id
_entity.type
_entity.pdbx_description
1 polymer ?
#
loop_
_entity_poly.entity_id
_entity_poly.type
_entity_poly.pdbx_seq_one_letter_code
_entity_poly.pdbx_strand_id
1 'polypeptide(L)'
;MRRSWVWGPVLATLGCNIGGRVDRFAPAKRPAGVAVTLALRGGGRAQGELLAVQDTALVVLARDTVTLVRYDALHAGYFSQVGDLDQMPPGPAFARRLRLVSRFPQGLTPDLLARLLAAHGQSALKVVAR
;
A
#
# COMPACT_ATOMS: atom_id res chain seq x y z
N MET A 1 2.64 -8.97 -48.37
CA MET A 1 2.54 -8.79 -48.02
C MET A 1 2.52 -8.80 -47.33
N ARG A 2 2.74 -8.86 -47.08
CA ARG A 2 2.64 -8.73 -46.51
C ARG A 2 2.68 -9.06 -45.70
N ARG A 3 2.65 -9.40 -45.43
CA ARG A 3 2.50 -9.65 -44.62
C ARG A 3 3.07 -9.92 -43.80
N SER A 4 3.43 -10.25 -43.61
CA SER A 4 4.12 -10.53 -42.77
C SER A 4 3.96 -9.87 -41.66
N TRP A 5 3.55 -9.20 -41.65
CA TRP A 5 3.32 -8.42 -40.75
C TRP A 5 2.71 -8.90 -39.72
N VAL A 6 2.37 -9.75 -39.85
CA VAL A 6 1.59 -10.07 -39.05
C VAL A 6 2.09 -10.57 -37.87
N TRP A 7 3.02 -11.19 -37.92
CA TRP A 7 3.41 -11.81 -37.00
C TRP A 7 4.04 -11.24 -35.96
N GLY A 8 4.66 -10.41 -36.04
CA GLY A 8 5.39 -9.82 -35.02
C GLY A 8 4.60 -9.59 -33.78
N PRO A 9 3.43 -9.23 -33.92
CA PRO A 9 2.66 -8.88 -32.78
C PRO A 9 2.42 -10.01 -31.85
N VAL A 10 2.34 -11.15 -32.35
CA VAL A 10 2.02 -12.26 -31.52
C VAL A 10 3.04 -12.50 -30.49
N LEU A 11 4.26 -12.38 -30.88
CA LEU A 11 5.24 -12.65 -29.96
C LEU A 11 5.33 -11.64 -28.92
N ALA A 12 5.06 -10.45 -29.24
CA ALA A 12 5.12 -9.41 -28.26
C ALA A 12 4.16 -9.66 -27.13
N THR A 13 3.05 -10.25 -27.43
CA THR A 13 2.10 -10.46 -26.37
C THR A 13 2.60 -11.40 -25.31
N LEU A 14 3.39 -12.34 -25.67
CA LEU A 14 3.89 -13.25 -24.67
C LEU A 14 4.85 -12.54 -23.74
N GLY A 15 5.63 -11.68 -24.28
CA GLY A 15 6.51 -10.91 -23.44
C GLY A 15 5.75 -10.04 -22.49
N CYS A 16 4.62 -9.58 -22.90
CA CYS A 16 3.83 -8.73 -22.03
C CYS A 16 3.37 -9.43 -20.77
N ASN A 17 3.15 -10.70 -20.83
CA ASN A 17 2.74 -11.41 -19.64
C ASN A 17 3.81 -11.38 -18.57
N ILE A 18 5.03 -11.42 -18.98
CA ILE A 18 6.10 -11.36 -18.03
C ILE A 18 6.20 -9.96 -17.48
N GLY A 19 6.01 -8.99 -18.32
CA GLY A 19 6.01 -7.62 -17.88
C GLY A 19 4.95 -7.37 -16.84
N GLY A 20 3.83 -8.04 -16.95
CA GLY A 20 2.78 -7.88 -15.98
C GLY A 20 3.21 -8.22 -14.58
N ARG A 21 4.07 -9.21 -14.43
CA ARG A 21 4.54 -9.55 -13.11
C ARG A 21 5.45 -8.49 -12.55
N VAL A 22 6.23 -7.89 -13.39
CA VAL A 22 7.10 -6.81 -12.94
C VAL A 22 6.26 -5.63 -12.54
N ASP A 23 5.19 -5.39 -13.24
CA ASP A 23 4.33 -4.26 -12.93
C ASP A 23 3.75 -4.35 -11.53
N ARG A 24 3.67 -5.53 -10.97
CA ARG A 24 3.17 -5.64 -9.62
C ARG A 24 4.06 -4.94 -8.62
N PHE A 25 5.29 -4.69 -8.99
CA PHE A 25 6.19 -3.99 -8.11
C PHE A 25 6.24 -2.50 -8.40
N ALA A 26 5.45 -2.04 -9.33
CA ALA A 26 5.36 -0.62 -9.61
C ALA A 26 4.42 0.00 -8.58
N PRO A 27 4.93 0.58 -7.54
CA PRO A 27 4.11 0.91 -6.39
C PRO A 27 3.11 2.03 -6.62
N ALA A 28 3.35 2.84 -7.60
CA ALA A 28 2.52 4.01 -7.78
C ALA A 28 1.43 3.85 -8.81
N LYS A 29 1.33 2.70 -9.43
CA LYS A 29 0.43 2.60 -10.58
C LYS A 29 -1.04 2.73 -10.20
N ARG A 30 -1.43 2.07 -9.16
CA ARG A 30 -2.82 2.17 -8.73
C ARG A 30 -2.98 1.53 -7.37
N PRO A 31 -4.03 1.86 -6.67
CA PRO A 31 -4.31 1.25 -5.37
C PRO A 31 -4.50 -0.25 -5.51
N ALA A 32 -3.97 -0.98 -4.59
CA ALA A 32 -4.16 -2.41 -4.50
C ALA A 32 -4.53 -2.83 -3.08
N GLY A 33 -4.31 -1.97 -2.10
CA GLY A 33 -4.72 -2.23 -0.73
C GLY A 33 -6.11 -1.70 -0.47
N VAL A 34 -6.72 -2.13 0.63
CA VAL A 34 -8.04 -1.67 0.99
C VAL A 34 -8.02 -0.21 1.43
N ALA A 35 -9.16 0.44 1.33
CA ALA A 35 -9.32 1.80 1.80
C ALA A 35 -9.36 1.82 3.32
N VAL A 36 -8.76 2.83 3.91
CA VAL A 36 -8.73 3.00 5.34
C VAL A 36 -9.15 4.40 5.74
N THR A 37 -9.75 4.51 6.90
CA THR A 37 -10.03 5.77 7.55
C THR A 37 -9.55 5.66 8.98
N LEU A 38 -8.59 6.47 9.35
CA LEU A 38 -7.98 6.44 10.67
C LEU A 38 -8.32 7.70 11.44
N ALA A 39 -8.82 7.53 12.65
CA ALA A 39 -9.07 8.64 13.55
C ALA A 39 -7.86 8.80 14.46
N LEU A 40 -7.29 9.98 14.48
CA LEU A 40 -6.06 10.24 15.22
C LEU A 40 -6.35 10.81 16.60
N ARG A 41 -5.52 10.45 17.58
CA ARG A 41 -5.71 10.92 18.96
C ARG A 41 -5.59 12.42 19.10
N GLY A 42 -4.73 13.02 18.29
CA GLY A 42 -4.56 14.47 18.29
C GLY A 42 -5.65 15.21 17.55
N GLY A 43 -6.64 14.51 17.04
CA GLY A 43 -7.68 15.09 16.21
C GLY A 43 -7.35 14.89 14.75
N GLY A 44 -8.36 14.98 13.90
CA GLY A 44 -8.15 14.78 12.48
C GLY A 44 -8.22 13.33 12.06
N ARG A 45 -8.04 13.13 10.79
CA ARG A 45 -8.15 11.81 10.17
C ARG A 45 -7.07 11.62 9.14
N ALA A 46 -6.74 10.36 8.90
CA ALA A 46 -5.93 9.96 7.76
C ALA A 46 -6.78 9.00 6.93
N GLN A 47 -6.96 9.29 5.66
CA GLN A 47 -7.75 8.45 4.76
C GLN A 47 -6.93 8.12 3.54
N GLY A 48 -7.06 6.91 3.07
CA GLY A 48 -6.35 6.50 1.88
C GLY A 48 -6.29 5.00 1.73
N GLU A 49 -5.14 4.52 1.32
CA GLU A 49 -4.94 3.12 1.02
C GLU A 49 -3.99 2.49 2.03
N LEU A 50 -4.29 1.27 2.47
CA LEU A 50 -3.40 0.53 3.35
C LEU A 50 -2.23 -0.02 2.54
N LEU A 51 -1.04 0.45 2.81
CA LEU A 51 0.15 -0.01 2.10
C LEU A 51 0.81 -1.19 2.78
N ALA A 52 0.99 -1.12 4.09
CA ALA A 52 1.67 -2.18 4.83
C ALA A 52 1.30 -2.13 6.30
N VAL A 53 1.50 -3.24 6.99
CA VAL A 53 1.21 -3.37 8.41
C VAL A 53 2.51 -3.75 9.11
N GLN A 54 2.93 -2.91 10.05
CA GLN A 54 4.11 -3.17 10.85
C GLN A 54 3.71 -3.48 12.29
N ASP A 55 4.68 -3.89 13.10
CA ASP A 55 4.38 -4.29 14.48
C ASP A 55 3.85 -3.13 15.32
N THR A 56 4.31 -1.92 15.07
CA THR A 56 3.95 -0.76 15.87
C THR A 56 3.25 0.33 15.09
N ALA A 57 2.97 0.09 13.81
CA ALA A 57 2.43 1.15 12.96
C ALA A 57 1.79 0.60 11.70
N LEU A 58 0.99 1.43 11.08
CA LEU A 58 0.44 1.18 9.76
C LEU A 58 1.09 2.14 8.77
N VAL A 59 1.35 1.67 7.55
CA VAL A 59 1.81 2.53 6.48
C VAL A 59 0.65 2.71 5.53
N VAL A 60 0.26 3.95 5.32
CA VAL A 60 -0.90 4.27 4.48
C VAL A 60 -0.54 5.33 3.47
N LEU A 61 -1.23 5.32 2.34
CA LEU A 61 -1.10 6.37 1.35
C LEU A 61 -2.27 7.32 1.57
N ALA A 62 -2.00 8.42 2.25
CA ALA A 62 -3.01 9.39 2.61
C ALA A 62 -2.78 10.68 1.82
N ARG A 63 -3.74 11.07 0.99
CA ARG A 63 -3.61 12.26 0.16
C ARG A 63 -2.33 12.24 -0.66
N ASP A 64 -2.07 11.11 -1.28
CA ASP A 64 -0.89 10.94 -2.13
C ASP A 64 0.43 11.06 -1.37
N THR A 65 0.40 10.91 -0.06
CA THR A 65 1.59 10.98 0.79
C THR A 65 1.75 9.67 1.54
N VAL A 66 2.89 9.05 1.40
CA VAL A 66 3.21 7.80 2.12
C VAL A 66 3.44 8.18 3.59
N THR A 67 2.59 7.64 4.46
CA THR A 67 2.54 8.05 5.86
C THR A 67 2.62 6.84 6.77
N LEU A 68 3.46 6.90 7.76
CA LEU A 68 3.52 5.89 8.80
C LEU A 68 2.74 6.42 10.01
N VAL A 69 1.70 5.69 10.39
CA VAL A 69 0.86 6.09 11.51
C VAL A 69 1.08 5.09 12.63
N ARG A 70 1.70 5.54 13.71
CA ARG A 70 1.95 4.66 14.84
C ARG A 70 0.66 4.34 15.54
N TYR A 71 0.58 3.13 16.11
CA TYR A 71 -0.63 2.74 16.83
C TYR A 71 -0.90 3.66 18.02
N ASP A 72 0.14 4.22 18.63
CA ASP A 72 -0.05 5.13 19.76
C ASP A 72 -0.66 6.48 19.33
N ALA A 73 -0.69 6.77 18.04
CA ALA A 73 -1.34 7.97 17.53
C ALA A 73 -2.78 7.71 17.09
N LEU A 74 -3.21 6.44 17.12
CA LEU A 74 -4.54 6.09 16.66
C LEU A 74 -5.54 6.01 17.78
N HIS A 75 -6.73 6.54 17.53
CA HIS A 75 -7.86 6.38 18.38
C HIS A 75 -8.75 5.23 17.88
N ALA A 76 -8.95 5.16 16.58
CA ALA A 76 -9.76 4.13 15.95
C ALA A 76 -9.42 4.06 14.47
N GLY A 77 -9.81 2.98 13.81
CA GLY A 77 -9.63 2.84 12.38
C GLY A 77 -10.74 2.00 11.77
N TYR A 78 -11.03 2.28 10.52
CA TYR A 78 -11.94 1.46 9.74
C TYR A 78 -11.23 1.02 8.48
N PHE A 79 -11.32 -0.28 8.17
CA PHE A 79 -10.67 -0.87 7.01
C PHE A 79 -11.72 -1.54 6.15
N SER A 80 -11.81 -1.13 4.91
CA SER A 80 -12.75 -1.72 3.97
C SER A 80 -12.53 -3.22 3.90
N GLN A 81 -13.61 -4.00 3.95
CA GLN A 81 -13.57 -5.47 3.89
C GLN A 81 -13.08 -6.16 5.16
N VAL A 82 -12.53 -5.45 6.09
CA VAL A 82 -12.03 -6.05 7.33
C VAL A 82 -12.85 -5.58 8.53
N GLY A 83 -13.15 -4.29 8.60
CA GLY A 83 -13.96 -3.76 9.70
C GLY A 83 -13.21 -2.79 10.57
N ASP A 84 -13.71 -2.61 11.78
CA ASP A 84 -13.21 -1.60 12.70
C ASP A 84 -12.03 -2.11 13.51
N LEU A 85 -11.07 -1.24 13.71
CA LEU A 85 -9.95 -1.47 14.59
C LEU A 85 -10.12 -0.56 15.79
N ASP A 86 -10.44 -1.15 16.94
CA ASP A 86 -10.66 -0.40 18.17
C ASP A 86 -9.70 -0.83 19.29
N GLN A 87 -8.79 -1.72 18.98
CA GLN A 87 -7.80 -2.21 19.94
C GLN A 87 -6.40 -1.90 19.39
N MET A 88 -5.59 -1.19 20.15
CA MET A 88 -4.25 -0.77 19.73
C MET A 88 -3.19 -1.33 20.66
N PRO A 89 -2.26 -2.12 20.16
CA PRO A 89 -2.16 -2.59 18.80
C PRO A 89 -3.19 -3.67 18.49
N PRO A 90 -3.43 -3.95 17.21
CA PRO A 90 -4.41 -4.96 16.85
C PRO A 90 -3.96 -6.35 17.32
N GLY A 91 -4.95 -7.18 17.63
CA GLY A 91 -4.65 -8.56 17.98
C GLY A 91 -4.04 -9.30 16.77
N PRO A 92 -3.38 -10.45 17.01
CA PRO A 92 -2.67 -11.14 15.95
C PRO A 92 -3.56 -11.54 14.76
N ALA A 93 -4.78 -11.97 15.02
CA ALA A 93 -5.68 -12.38 13.96
C ALA A 93 -6.09 -11.20 13.08
N PHE A 94 -6.41 -10.08 13.72
CA PHE A 94 -6.79 -8.88 12.98
C PHE A 94 -5.60 -8.35 12.17
N ALA A 95 -4.42 -8.33 12.78
CA ALA A 95 -3.22 -7.87 12.10
C ALA A 95 -2.92 -8.74 10.87
N ARG A 96 -3.13 -10.04 11.00
CA ARG A 96 -2.91 -10.94 9.85
C ARG A 96 -3.88 -10.62 8.72
N ARG A 97 -5.14 -10.36 9.05
CA ARG A 97 -6.11 -10.00 8.03
C ARG A 97 -5.78 -8.68 7.37
N LEU A 98 -5.30 -7.72 8.13
CA LEU A 98 -4.87 -6.45 7.56
C LEU A 98 -3.71 -6.63 6.60
N ARG A 99 -2.74 -7.45 6.97
CA ARG A 99 -1.60 -7.69 6.07
C ARG A 99 -2.05 -8.25 4.74
N LEU A 100 -3.00 -9.19 4.77
CA LEU A 100 -3.46 -9.83 3.54
C LEU A 100 -4.17 -8.86 2.60
N VAL A 101 -4.78 -7.82 3.11
CA VAL A 101 -5.50 -6.85 2.30
C VAL A 101 -4.71 -5.57 2.05
N SER A 102 -3.48 -5.50 2.53
CA SER A 102 -2.61 -4.37 2.26
C SER A 102 -1.96 -4.52 0.89
N ARG A 103 -1.44 -3.41 0.35
CA ARG A 103 -0.77 -3.49 -0.95
C ARG A 103 0.49 -4.34 -0.88
N PHE A 104 1.20 -4.29 0.24
CA PHE A 104 2.45 -5.02 0.42
C PHE A 104 2.34 -5.95 1.62
N PRO A 105 1.68 -7.11 1.44
CA PRO A 105 1.44 -8.03 2.56
C PRO A 105 2.71 -8.52 3.23
N GLN A 106 3.81 -8.56 2.49
CA GLN A 106 5.08 -9.02 3.02
C GLN A 106 5.89 -7.91 3.67
N GLY A 107 5.34 -6.71 3.69
CA GLY A 107 6.01 -5.56 4.27
C GLY A 107 6.80 -4.77 3.24
N LEU A 108 7.36 -3.66 3.68
CA LEU A 108 8.14 -2.79 2.83
C LEU A 108 9.61 -2.96 3.15
N THR A 109 10.38 -3.41 2.17
CA THR A 109 11.84 -3.41 2.31
C THR A 109 12.34 -1.97 2.15
N PRO A 110 13.55 -1.67 2.59
CA PRO A 110 14.11 -0.33 2.40
C PRO A 110 14.12 0.12 0.94
N ASP A 111 14.44 -0.78 0.01
CA ASP A 111 14.44 -0.44 -1.41
C ASP A 111 13.07 -0.14 -1.92
N LEU A 112 12.08 -0.95 -1.55
CA LEU A 112 10.73 -0.76 -1.99
C LEU A 112 10.15 0.54 -1.43
N LEU A 113 10.45 0.82 -0.17
CA LEU A 113 10.02 2.05 0.46
C LEU A 113 10.64 3.26 -0.24
N ALA A 114 11.92 3.18 -0.57
CA ALA A 114 12.59 4.27 -1.26
C ALA A 114 11.94 4.56 -2.62
N ARG A 115 11.60 3.50 -3.36
CA ARG A 115 10.95 3.67 -4.65
C ARG A 115 9.53 4.22 -4.50
N LEU A 116 8.85 3.79 -3.46
CA LEU A 116 7.50 4.27 -3.20
C LEU A 116 7.52 5.76 -2.86
N LEU A 117 8.44 6.18 -2.02
CA LEU A 117 8.60 7.58 -1.67
C LEU A 117 8.94 8.42 -2.91
N ALA A 118 9.86 7.94 -3.73
CA ALA A 118 10.24 8.65 -4.93
C ALA A 118 9.06 8.79 -5.89
N ALA A 119 8.25 7.76 -6.01
CA ALA A 119 7.08 7.80 -6.88
C ALA A 119 6.07 8.86 -6.44
N HIS A 120 6.08 9.22 -5.19
CA HIS A 120 5.18 10.23 -4.65
C HIS A 120 5.88 11.56 -4.35
N GLY A 121 7.09 11.73 -4.86
CA GLY A 121 7.82 12.98 -4.70
C GLY A 121 8.24 13.28 -3.28
N GLN A 122 8.42 12.24 -2.46
CA GLN A 122 8.80 12.41 -1.07
C GLN A 122 10.26 12.08 -0.86
N SER A 123 10.95 12.89 -0.06
CA SER A 123 12.32 12.61 0.33
C SER A 123 12.36 11.79 1.62
N ALA A 124 11.28 11.74 2.35
CA ALA A 124 11.21 11.02 3.62
C ALA A 124 9.79 10.60 3.91
N LEU A 125 9.65 9.57 4.72
CA LEU A 125 8.38 9.07 5.18
C LEU A 125 7.77 10.08 6.16
N LYS A 126 6.50 10.39 5.97
CA LYS A 126 5.79 11.21 6.93
C LYS A 126 5.42 10.33 8.11
N VAL A 127 5.71 10.78 9.33
CA VAL A 127 5.43 9.99 10.52
C VAL A 127 4.40 10.71 11.38
N VAL A 128 3.34 10.00 11.75
CA VAL A 128 2.35 10.48 12.70
C VAL A 128 2.52 9.65 13.95
N ALA A 129 2.96 10.30 15.02
CA ALA A 129 3.16 9.67 16.30
C ALA A 129 2.44 10.49 17.37
N ARG A 130 2.28 9.87 18.54
CA ARG A 130 1.60 10.53 19.63
C ARG A 130 2.38 11.73 20.15
#